data_4e39c161a6ec4c76c2b59364ee8930c5
#
_entry.id   4e39c161a6ec4c76c2b59364ee8930c5
#
_cell.length_a   1.000
_cell.length_b   1.000
_cell.length_c   1.000
_cell.angle_alpha   90.00
_cell.angle_beta   90.00
_cell.angle_gamma   90.00
#
_symmetry.space_group_name_H-M   'P 1'
#
loop_
_entity.id
_entity.type
_entity.pdbx_description
1 polymer ?
#
loop_
_entity_poly.entity_id
_entity_poly.type
_entity_poly.pdbx_seq_one_letter_code
_entity_poly.pdbx_strand_id
1 'polypeptide(L)'
;MTRNIAIVHYNTPELTTALVRSIRKHTDGCRVVIFDNSTFRPFPATPGVEVVDNTQGQLIDFAAMLERYPDKRQTCNNHASSKHIASVDWLFDYLPDGFLLMDSDILIRCDISALFDERYAWIGAVERSPEYWFQTQRLYPFLLWINVPMCSEHGIRFWAEGRSYKLSHTGIPYHDTGASFWEDCKAAGLPGREIDINRYMIHYRGGSYTTESPDKWLMENKELYEG
;
A
#
# COMPACT_ATOMS: atom_id res chain seq x y z
N MET A 1 3.35 -15.66 15.21
CA MET A 1 3.62 -14.62 14.21
C MET A 1 3.18 -13.26 14.69
N THR A 2 3.99 -12.23 14.50
CA THR A 2 3.60 -10.85 14.78
C THR A 2 2.67 -10.36 13.67
N ARG A 3 1.50 -9.82 14.04
CA ARG A 3 0.58 -9.22 13.06
C ARG A 3 1.05 -7.82 12.70
N ASN A 4 1.83 -7.71 11.64
CA ASN A 4 2.33 -6.42 11.16
C ASN A 4 1.32 -5.76 10.22
N ILE A 5 1.04 -4.49 10.44
CA ILE A 5 0.32 -3.61 9.52
C ILE A 5 1.31 -2.59 9.02
N ALA A 6 1.42 -2.45 7.70
CA ALA A 6 2.28 -1.48 7.05
C ALA A 6 1.44 -0.43 6.31
N ILE A 7 1.71 0.83 6.57
CA ILE A 7 1.04 1.97 5.93
C ILE A 7 2.10 2.82 5.24
N VAL A 8 1.94 3.06 3.94
CA VAL A 8 2.77 4.04 3.23
C VAL A 8 2.11 5.40 3.32
N HIS A 9 2.74 6.30 4.04
CA HIS A 9 2.22 7.64 4.31
C HIS A 9 2.83 8.69 3.39
N TYR A 10 1.99 9.63 2.91
CA TYR A 10 2.44 10.80 2.14
C TYR A 10 1.54 12.01 2.38
N ASN A 11 1.98 12.94 3.22
CA ASN A 11 1.35 14.25 3.46
C ASN A 11 -0.14 14.25 3.91
N THR A 12 -0.65 13.15 4.42
CA THR A 12 -2.07 13.00 4.86
C THR A 12 -2.21 12.62 6.33
N PRO A 13 -1.58 13.34 7.28
CA PRO A 13 -1.52 12.90 8.68
C PRO A 13 -2.88 12.74 9.36
N GLU A 14 -3.89 13.52 8.98
CA GLU A 14 -5.25 13.41 9.53
C GLU A 14 -5.89 12.06 9.16
N LEU A 15 -5.84 11.70 7.87
CA LEU A 15 -6.37 10.43 7.37
C LEU A 15 -5.63 9.25 8.00
N THR A 16 -4.30 9.30 8.00
CA THR A 16 -3.47 8.24 8.59
C THR A 16 -3.71 8.10 10.09
N THR A 17 -3.90 9.21 10.81
CA THR A 17 -4.24 9.18 12.25
C THR A 17 -5.60 8.51 12.47
N ALA A 18 -6.60 8.84 11.67
CA ALA A 18 -7.93 8.24 11.74
C ALA A 18 -7.86 6.74 11.40
N LEU A 19 -7.07 6.35 10.38
CA LEU A 19 -6.81 4.94 10.06
C LEU A 19 -6.22 4.19 11.25
N VAL A 20 -5.15 4.70 11.87
CA VAL A 20 -4.53 4.08 13.05
C VAL A 20 -5.54 3.90 14.19
N ARG A 21 -6.39 4.90 14.44
CA ARG A 21 -7.44 4.81 15.45
C ARG A 21 -8.49 3.74 15.10
N SER A 22 -8.90 3.67 13.83
CA SER A 22 -9.86 2.65 13.38
C SER A 22 -9.30 1.23 13.48
N ILE A 23 -8.00 1.03 13.17
CA ILE A 23 -7.32 -0.25 13.39
C ILE A 23 -7.42 -0.64 14.87
N ARG A 24 -7.03 0.25 15.78
CA ARG A 24 -7.04 0.00 17.23
C ARG A 24 -8.43 -0.24 17.80
N LYS A 25 -9.44 0.39 17.22
CA LYS A 25 -10.83 0.21 17.62
C LYS A 25 -11.36 -1.18 17.28
N HIS A 26 -10.94 -1.74 16.16
CA HIS A 26 -11.52 -2.95 15.59
C HIS A 26 -10.63 -4.19 15.70
N THR A 27 -9.32 -4.01 15.95
CA THR A 27 -8.37 -5.14 15.94
C THR A 27 -7.27 -4.94 16.97
N ASP A 28 -7.14 -5.90 17.86
CA ASP A 28 -6.10 -5.91 18.89
C ASP A 28 -4.83 -6.64 18.44
N GLY A 29 -3.70 -6.34 19.12
CA GLY A 29 -2.46 -7.10 19.01
C GLY A 29 -1.73 -6.94 17.68
N CYS A 30 -1.95 -5.84 16.95
CA CYS A 30 -1.21 -5.52 15.75
C CYS A 30 -0.08 -4.53 16.02
N ARG A 31 1.10 -4.77 15.42
CA ARG A 31 2.18 -3.79 15.29
C ARG A 31 1.90 -2.93 14.08
N VAL A 32 1.75 -1.63 14.27
CA VAL A 32 1.52 -0.67 13.18
C VAL A 32 2.84 0.02 12.84
N VAL A 33 3.26 -0.10 11.58
CA VAL A 33 4.46 0.52 11.01
C VAL A 33 4.02 1.48 9.92
N ILE A 34 4.45 2.72 10.02
CA ILE A 34 4.20 3.77 9.00
C ILE A 34 5.52 4.07 8.31
N PHE A 35 5.58 3.83 7.00
CA PHE A 35 6.68 4.28 6.15
C PHE A 35 6.35 5.68 5.63
N ASP A 36 7.05 6.68 6.16
CA ASP A 36 6.74 8.09 5.90
C ASP A 36 7.60 8.68 4.78
N ASN A 37 6.98 8.95 3.64
CA ASN A 37 7.57 9.62 2.47
C ASN A 37 7.18 11.09 2.34
N SER A 38 6.65 11.69 3.38
CA SER A 38 6.14 13.06 3.32
C SER A 38 7.21 14.07 2.94
N THR A 39 6.80 15.07 2.17
CA THR A 39 7.67 16.18 1.76
C THR A 39 7.44 17.45 2.57
N PHE A 40 6.25 17.62 3.16
CA PHE A 40 5.89 18.83 3.94
C PHE A 40 4.95 18.57 5.12
N ARG A 41 4.30 17.40 5.21
CA ARG A 41 3.38 17.04 6.29
C ARG A 41 3.68 15.64 6.84
N PRO A 42 4.80 15.48 7.57
CA PRO A 42 5.18 14.19 8.13
C PRO A 42 4.14 13.68 9.14
N PHE A 43 4.12 12.37 9.30
CA PHE A 43 3.25 11.74 10.29
C PHE A 43 3.73 12.08 11.70
N PRO A 44 2.85 12.54 12.59
CA PRO A 44 3.24 12.92 13.96
C PRO A 44 3.58 11.69 14.79
N ALA A 45 4.54 11.82 15.69
CA ALA A 45 4.85 10.78 16.67
C ALA A 45 3.58 10.38 17.42
N THR A 46 3.24 9.10 17.36
CA THR A 46 1.99 8.57 17.91
C THR A 46 2.31 7.36 18.81
N PRO A 47 1.87 7.36 20.08
CA PRO A 47 2.16 6.23 20.98
C PRO A 47 1.77 4.88 20.39
N GLY A 48 2.68 3.89 20.46
CA GLY A 48 2.46 2.52 19.96
C GLY A 48 2.36 2.42 18.43
N VAL A 49 2.84 3.42 17.70
CA VAL A 49 3.05 3.38 16.24
C VAL A 49 4.53 3.54 15.99
N GLU A 50 5.07 2.69 15.16
CA GLU A 50 6.43 2.80 14.67
C GLU A 50 6.47 3.61 13.39
N VAL A 51 7.29 4.64 13.35
CA VAL A 51 7.46 5.48 12.16
C VAL A 51 8.84 5.24 11.57
N VAL A 52 8.86 4.78 10.33
CA VAL A 52 10.07 4.65 9.51
C VAL A 52 10.17 5.90 8.66
N ASP A 53 11.05 6.80 9.05
CA ASP A 53 11.21 8.10 8.41
C ASP A 53 12.04 8.01 7.12
N ASN A 54 11.44 8.36 6.00
CA ASN A 54 12.07 8.54 4.69
C ASN A 54 11.82 9.94 4.12
N THR A 55 11.44 10.90 4.94
CA THR A 55 11.07 12.27 4.50
C THR A 55 12.21 13.00 3.80
N GLN A 56 13.46 12.62 4.09
CA GLN A 56 14.67 13.16 3.47
C GLN A 56 15.30 12.21 2.44
N GLY A 57 14.64 11.10 2.11
CA GLY A 57 15.15 10.12 1.15
C GLY A 57 16.33 9.28 1.66
N GLN A 58 16.53 9.20 2.97
CA GLN A 58 17.67 8.52 3.58
C GLN A 58 17.62 6.98 3.48
N LEU A 59 16.44 6.41 3.30
CA LEU A 59 16.25 4.96 3.12
C LEU A 59 16.06 4.59 1.66
N ILE A 60 15.29 5.38 0.92
CA ILE A 60 15.07 5.25 -0.50
C ILE A 60 15.31 6.60 -1.15
N ASP A 61 16.42 6.72 -1.88
CA ASP A 61 16.67 7.88 -2.73
C ASP A 61 15.85 7.77 -4.02
N PHE A 62 14.68 8.40 -4.01
CA PHE A 62 13.79 8.39 -5.18
C PHE A 62 14.38 9.15 -6.37
N ALA A 63 15.27 10.11 -6.16
CA ALA A 63 15.95 10.81 -7.26
C ALA A 63 16.91 9.87 -7.97
N ALA A 64 17.78 9.17 -7.23
CA ALA A 64 18.68 8.16 -7.78
C ALA A 64 17.91 6.99 -8.42
N MET A 65 16.80 6.56 -7.80
CA MET A 65 15.94 5.54 -8.37
C MET A 65 15.35 5.96 -9.71
N LEU A 66 14.91 7.22 -9.86
CA LEU A 66 14.39 7.75 -11.11
C LEU A 66 15.49 7.91 -12.17
N GLU A 67 16.73 8.13 -11.77
CA GLU A 67 17.88 8.13 -12.68
C GLU A 67 18.18 6.74 -13.23
N ARG A 68 18.18 5.75 -12.35
CA ARG A 68 18.35 4.34 -12.74
C ARG A 68 17.24 3.84 -13.68
N TYR A 69 16.03 4.39 -13.54
CA TYR A 69 14.87 4.01 -14.33
C TYR A 69 14.28 5.23 -15.08
N PRO A 70 14.98 5.74 -16.11
CA PRO A 70 14.63 6.99 -16.78
C PRO A 70 13.22 7.02 -17.39
N ASP A 71 12.66 5.86 -17.74
CA ASP A 71 11.29 5.75 -18.23
C ASP A 71 10.24 6.24 -17.21
N LYS A 72 10.61 6.29 -15.94
CA LYS A 72 9.75 6.76 -14.85
C LYS A 72 9.74 8.29 -14.71
N ARG A 73 10.74 8.98 -15.25
CA ARG A 73 10.79 10.45 -15.25
C ARG A 73 9.73 11.09 -16.14
N GLN A 74 9.29 10.40 -17.19
CA GLN A 74 8.47 11.00 -18.23
C GLN A 74 6.99 11.13 -17.89
N THR A 75 6.56 10.63 -16.74
CA THR A 75 5.16 10.69 -16.33
C THR A 75 5.03 11.15 -14.89
N CYS A 76 4.67 12.43 -14.74
CA CYS A 76 4.32 13.03 -13.44
C CYS A 76 3.32 12.16 -12.67
N ASN A 77 2.40 11.52 -13.38
CA ASN A 77 1.33 10.74 -12.79
C ASN A 77 1.80 9.42 -12.19
N ASN A 78 2.96 8.88 -12.61
CA ASN A 78 3.49 7.62 -12.10
C ASN A 78 4.50 7.79 -10.97
N HIS A 79 4.91 8.99 -10.68
CA HIS A 79 5.90 9.22 -9.62
C HIS A 79 5.37 8.75 -8.26
N ALA A 80 4.09 9.00 -7.98
CA ALA A 80 3.44 8.56 -6.75
C ALA A 80 3.39 7.02 -6.65
N SER A 81 2.93 6.33 -7.71
CA SER A 81 2.88 4.87 -7.74
C SER A 81 4.27 4.24 -7.62
N SER A 82 5.28 4.80 -8.30
CA SER A 82 6.66 4.31 -8.20
C SER A 82 7.23 4.44 -6.79
N LYS A 83 6.96 5.56 -6.11
CA LYS A 83 7.35 5.75 -4.70
C LYS A 83 6.65 4.75 -3.80
N HIS A 84 5.35 4.56 -3.98
CA HIS A 84 4.58 3.61 -3.20
C HIS A 84 5.12 2.18 -3.38
N ILE A 85 5.31 1.74 -4.63
CA ILE A 85 5.85 0.41 -4.97
C ILE A 85 7.21 0.18 -4.34
N ALA A 86 8.14 1.14 -4.46
CA ALA A 86 9.47 1.03 -3.88
C ALA A 86 9.44 0.98 -2.34
N SER A 87 8.53 1.73 -1.72
CA SER A 87 8.35 1.70 -0.26
C SER A 87 7.82 0.35 0.21
N VAL A 88 6.84 -0.22 -0.49
CA VAL A 88 6.32 -1.55 -0.17
C VAL A 88 7.41 -2.61 -0.38
N ASP A 89 8.21 -2.49 -1.43
CA ASP A 89 9.33 -3.41 -1.68
C ASP A 89 10.40 -3.34 -0.59
N TRP A 90 10.71 -2.13 -0.09
CA TRP A 90 11.60 -1.95 1.05
C TRP A 90 11.05 -2.62 2.33
N LEU A 91 9.72 -2.57 2.52
CA LEU A 91 9.05 -3.21 3.67
C LEU A 91 9.15 -4.74 3.65
N PHE A 92 9.41 -5.39 2.51
CA PHE A 92 9.70 -6.83 2.46
C PHE A 92 10.91 -7.20 3.31
N ASP A 93 11.97 -6.39 3.29
CA ASP A 93 13.17 -6.64 4.08
C ASP A 93 12.98 -6.21 5.54
N TYR A 94 12.16 -5.21 5.79
CA TYR A 94 11.92 -4.68 7.12
C TYR A 94 10.92 -5.50 7.93
N LEU A 95 9.95 -6.12 7.26
CA LEU A 95 8.89 -6.96 7.85
C LEU A 95 8.93 -8.38 7.25
N PRO A 96 10.01 -9.14 7.47
CA PRO A 96 10.27 -10.41 6.78
C PRO A 96 9.24 -11.50 7.09
N ASP A 97 8.48 -11.40 8.18
CA ASP A 97 7.40 -12.35 8.53
C ASP A 97 6.11 -12.12 7.71
N GLY A 98 6.03 -11.01 6.96
CA GLY A 98 4.84 -10.59 6.25
C GLY A 98 4.06 -9.48 6.95
N PHE A 99 3.17 -8.85 6.21
CA PHE A 99 2.40 -7.69 6.68
C PHE A 99 1.10 -7.48 5.90
N LEU A 100 0.16 -6.83 6.53
CA LEU A 100 -1.05 -6.31 5.90
C LEU A 100 -0.77 -4.87 5.45
N LEU A 101 -0.63 -4.68 4.13
CA LEU A 101 -0.47 -3.36 3.52
C LEU A 101 -1.79 -2.61 3.55
N MET A 102 -1.74 -1.34 3.89
CA MET A 102 -2.89 -0.42 3.85
C MET A 102 -2.49 0.92 3.23
N ASP A 103 -3.38 1.48 2.42
CA ASP A 103 -3.26 2.89 2.00
C ASP A 103 -3.65 3.82 3.15
N SER A 104 -3.07 5.01 3.16
CA SER A 104 -3.23 5.98 4.25
C SER A 104 -4.61 6.65 4.33
N ASP A 105 -5.44 6.46 3.30
CA ASP A 105 -6.75 7.11 3.12
C ASP A 105 -7.93 6.15 3.19
N ILE A 106 -7.81 5.10 4.00
CA ILE A 106 -8.88 4.17 4.33
C ILE A 106 -9.26 4.23 5.81
N LEU A 107 -10.44 3.72 6.18
CA LEU A 107 -10.82 3.43 7.57
C LEU A 107 -11.30 1.98 7.68
N ILE A 108 -10.89 1.30 8.75
CA ILE A 108 -11.28 -0.07 9.05
C ILE A 108 -12.67 -0.08 9.72
N ARG A 109 -13.53 -1.05 9.35
CA ARG A 109 -14.93 -1.16 9.79
C ARG A 109 -15.20 -2.33 10.73
N CYS A 110 -14.29 -3.32 10.77
CA CYS A 110 -14.46 -4.52 11.58
C CYS A 110 -13.11 -5.17 11.87
N ASP A 111 -13.09 -6.23 12.66
CA ASP A 111 -11.88 -7.01 12.92
C ASP A 111 -11.28 -7.59 11.62
N ILE A 112 -9.99 -7.32 11.44
CA ILE A 112 -9.19 -7.76 10.30
C ILE A 112 -8.25 -8.93 10.63
N SER A 113 -8.35 -9.51 11.83
CA SER A 113 -7.49 -10.61 12.29
C SER A 113 -7.47 -11.81 11.34
N ALA A 114 -8.60 -12.10 10.67
CA ALA A 114 -8.72 -13.19 9.71
C ALA A 114 -7.96 -12.95 8.38
N LEU A 115 -7.40 -11.75 8.18
CA LEU A 115 -6.60 -11.45 7.00
C LEU A 115 -5.13 -11.85 7.18
N PHE A 116 -4.66 -12.09 8.42
CA PHE A 116 -3.31 -12.59 8.68
C PHE A 116 -3.28 -14.12 8.59
N ASP A 117 -3.27 -14.66 7.38
CA ASP A 117 -3.36 -16.10 7.13
C ASP A 117 -2.20 -16.59 6.27
N GLU A 118 -1.24 -17.24 6.91
CA GLU A 118 0.02 -17.71 6.30
C GLU A 118 -0.17 -18.79 5.22
N ARG A 119 -1.36 -19.36 5.11
CA ARG A 119 -1.67 -20.33 4.05
C ARG A 119 -1.72 -19.71 2.65
N TYR A 120 -1.81 -18.39 2.57
CA TYR A 120 -1.90 -17.64 1.32
C TYR A 120 -0.72 -16.69 1.15
N ALA A 121 -0.19 -16.62 -0.06
CA ALA A 121 0.83 -15.65 -0.44
C ALA A 121 0.28 -14.22 -0.40
N TRP A 122 -1.01 -14.07 -0.71
CA TRP A 122 -1.72 -12.80 -0.65
C TRP A 122 -3.20 -13.01 -0.29
N ILE A 123 -3.78 -12.00 0.36
CA ILE A 123 -5.23 -11.88 0.58
C ILE A 123 -5.62 -10.44 0.27
N GLY A 124 -6.50 -10.22 -0.70
CA GLY A 124 -6.89 -8.89 -1.14
C GLY A 124 -7.96 -8.93 -2.21
N ALA A 125 -8.21 -7.81 -2.86
CA ALA A 125 -9.12 -7.74 -3.99
C ALA A 125 -8.35 -7.54 -5.30
N VAL A 126 -8.85 -8.17 -6.38
CA VAL A 126 -8.25 -8.09 -7.71
C VAL A 126 -9.03 -7.11 -8.57
N GLU A 127 -8.34 -6.11 -9.10
CA GLU A 127 -8.88 -5.24 -10.14
C GLU A 127 -8.77 -5.93 -11.50
N ARG A 128 -9.91 -6.45 -12.01
CA ARG A 128 -9.97 -7.17 -13.29
C ARG A 128 -10.31 -6.29 -14.48
N SER A 129 -10.90 -5.15 -14.23
CA SER A 129 -11.33 -4.20 -15.26
C SER A 129 -10.73 -2.84 -14.97
N PRO A 130 -9.42 -2.66 -15.27
CA PRO A 130 -8.77 -1.38 -15.05
C PRO A 130 -9.44 -0.29 -15.90
N GLU A 131 -9.45 0.93 -15.37
CA GLU A 131 -10.08 2.10 -15.99
C GLU A 131 -9.53 2.38 -17.41
N TYR A 132 -8.24 2.08 -17.60
CA TYR A 132 -7.55 2.32 -18.86
C TYR A 132 -7.16 1.00 -19.53
N TRP A 133 -7.42 0.87 -20.81
CA TRP A 133 -7.13 -0.32 -21.62
C TRP A 133 -5.64 -0.75 -21.62
N PHE A 134 -4.73 0.17 -21.33
CA PHE A 134 -3.29 -0.07 -21.24
C PHE A 134 -2.80 -0.43 -19.81
N GLN A 135 -3.68 -0.38 -18.82
CA GLN A 135 -3.36 -0.74 -17.44
C GLN A 135 -3.51 -2.26 -17.27
N THR A 136 -2.53 -2.90 -16.64
CA THR A 136 -2.61 -4.33 -16.31
C THR A 136 -3.51 -4.56 -15.10
N GLN A 137 -4.06 -5.77 -14.99
CA GLN A 137 -4.78 -6.21 -13.78
C GLN A 137 -3.85 -6.15 -12.58
N ARG A 138 -4.40 -5.91 -11.39
CA ARG A 138 -3.60 -5.78 -10.16
C ARG A 138 -4.35 -6.24 -8.93
N LEU A 139 -3.59 -6.48 -7.86
CA LEU A 139 -4.13 -6.46 -6.51
C LEU A 139 -4.25 -5.02 -6.02
N TYR A 140 -5.40 -4.67 -5.46
CA TYR A 140 -5.55 -3.35 -4.83
C TYR A 140 -4.64 -3.24 -3.60
N PRO A 141 -3.80 -2.20 -3.50
CA PRO A 141 -2.92 -2.00 -2.35
C PRO A 141 -3.65 -1.51 -1.10
N PHE A 142 -4.93 -1.14 -1.21
CA PHE A 142 -5.70 -0.51 -0.15
C PHE A 142 -5.85 -1.37 1.10
N LEU A 143 -5.94 -2.69 0.93
CA LEU A 143 -5.98 -3.69 1.99
C LEU A 143 -5.48 -5.01 1.41
N LEU A 144 -4.20 -5.32 1.60
CA LEU A 144 -3.52 -6.44 0.98
C LEU A 144 -2.59 -7.14 1.97
N TRP A 145 -2.93 -8.37 2.37
CA TRP A 145 -2.00 -9.26 3.06
C TRP A 145 -0.91 -9.74 2.10
N ILE A 146 0.34 -9.69 2.55
CA ILE A 146 1.51 -10.16 1.83
C ILE A 146 2.30 -11.11 2.74
N ASN A 147 2.37 -12.37 2.34
CA ASN A 147 3.20 -13.38 2.98
C ASN A 147 4.61 -13.30 2.40
N VAL A 148 5.47 -12.51 3.04
CA VAL A 148 6.83 -12.27 2.57
C VAL A 148 7.66 -13.55 2.48
N PRO A 149 7.66 -14.48 3.46
CA PRO A 149 8.37 -15.74 3.35
C PRO A 149 8.01 -16.52 2.08
N MET A 150 6.70 -16.75 1.88
CA MET A 150 6.22 -17.51 0.71
C MET A 150 6.58 -16.83 -0.62
N CYS A 151 6.47 -15.52 -0.70
CA CYS A 151 6.87 -14.76 -1.89
C CYS A 151 8.39 -14.83 -2.13
N SER A 152 9.20 -14.68 -1.09
CA SER A 152 10.66 -14.68 -1.17
C SER A 152 11.24 -16.03 -1.60
N GLU A 153 10.64 -17.16 -1.17
CA GLU A 153 11.00 -18.50 -1.62
C GLU A 153 10.90 -18.68 -3.15
N HIS A 154 10.05 -17.89 -3.79
CA HIS A 154 9.86 -17.85 -5.24
C HIS A 154 10.55 -16.67 -5.93
N GLY A 155 11.38 -15.90 -5.21
CA GLY A 155 12.05 -14.71 -5.73
C GLY A 155 11.10 -13.56 -6.10
N ILE A 156 9.88 -13.55 -5.54
CA ILE A 156 8.86 -12.53 -5.83
C ILE A 156 9.05 -11.35 -4.89
N ARG A 157 9.08 -10.17 -5.50
CA ARG A 157 9.15 -8.87 -4.82
C ARG A 157 7.97 -8.01 -5.24
N PHE A 158 7.72 -6.95 -4.49
CA PHE A 158 6.66 -6.01 -4.88
C PHE A 158 7.07 -5.13 -6.06
N TRP A 159 8.37 -4.87 -6.17
CA TRP A 159 9.02 -4.22 -7.30
C TRP A 159 9.65 -5.25 -8.23
N ALA A 160 9.32 -5.20 -9.52
CA ALA A 160 9.95 -6.03 -10.53
C ALA A 160 10.68 -5.17 -11.56
N GLU A 161 11.97 -5.45 -11.77
CA GLU A 161 12.75 -4.82 -12.83
C GLU A 161 12.18 -5.19 -14.21
N GLY A 162 12.29 -4.29 -15.18
CA GLY A 162 11.77 -4.51 -16.54
C GLY A 162 10.25 -4.32 -16.70
N ARG A 163 9.50 -4.09 -15.64
CA ARG A 163 8.10 -3.72 -15.73
C ARG A 163 7.94 -2.23 -16.01
N SER A 164 6.99 -1.88 -16.86
CA SER A 164 6.67 -0.48 -17.12
C SER A 164 5.66 0.02 -16.10
N TYR A 165 6.10 0.91 -15.23
CA TYR A 165 5.24 1.65 -14.30
C TYR A 165 4.86 3.02 -14.89
N LYS A 166 4.81 3.11 -16.20
CA LYS A 166 4.60 4.34 -16.96
C LYS A 166 3.25 4.31 -17.62
N LEU A 167 2.49 5.36 -17.44
CA LEU A 167 1.31 5.62 -18.23
C LEU A 167 1.76 5.81 -19.69
N SER A 168 1.47 4.88 -20.56
CA SER A 168 1.93 4.92 -21.92
C SER A 168 0.78 5.21 -22.88
N HIS A 169 0.88 6.32 -23.63
CA HIS A 169 0.05 6.54 -24.82
C HIS A 169 0.52 5.68 -26.02
N THR A 170 1.58 4.88 -25.83
CA THR A 170 2.22 4.11 -26.90
C THR A 170 1.82 2.63 -26.90
N GLY A 171 0.84 2.21 -26.10
CA GLY A 171 0.38 0.82 -26.05
C GLY A 171 1.24 -0.12 -25.21
N ILE A 172 2.26 0.39 -24.50
CA ILE A 172 3.03 -0.41 -23.55
C ILE A 172 2.18 -0.64 -22.29
N PRO A 173 2.04 -1.86 -21.80
CA PRO A 173 1.29 -2.14 -20.58
C PRO A 173 1.81 -1.32 -19.39
N TYR A 174 0.89 -0.72 -18.67
CA TYR A 174 1.17 0.03 -17.46
C TYR A 174 0.93 -0.82 -16.22
N HIS A 175 1.96 -0.97 -15.40
CA HIS A 175 1.87 -1.64 -14.13
C HIS A 175 1.68 -0.61 -13.02
N ASP A 176 0.48 -0.51 -12.46
CA ASP A 176 0.22 0.26 -11.25
C ASP A 176 0.57 -0.55 -10.01
N THR A 177 0.48 0.07 -8.83
CA THR A 177 0.78 -0.57 -7.55
C THR A 177 0.04 -1.91 -7.40
N GLY A 178 0.80 -2.97 -7.14
CA GLY A 178 0.28 -4.32 -6.97
C GLY A 178 0.16 -5.14 -8.26
N ALA A 179 0.38 -4.55 -9.46
CA ALA A 179 0.24 -5.28 -10.72
C ALA A 179 1.36 -6.30 -10.94
N SER A 180 2.62 -5.90 -10.83
CA SER A 180 3.76 -6.82 -10.98
C SER A 180 3.71 -7.95 -9.97
N PHE A 181 3.44 -7.62 -8.73
CA PHE A 181 3.29 -8.59 -7.64
C PHE A 181 2.19 -9.61 -7.95
N TRP A 182 1.03 -9.14 -8.44
CA TRP A 182 -0.07 -10.01 -8.87
C TRP A 182 0.33 -10.96 -9.99
N GLU A 183 0.96 -10.44 -11.04
CA GLU A 183 1.39 -11.23 -12.19
C GLU A 183 2.40 -12.32 -11.78
N ASP A 184 3.38 -11.96 -10.94
CA ASP A 184 4.43 -12.87 -10.50
C ASP A 184 3.89 -13.95 -9.56
N CYS A 185 3.03 -13.61 -8.60
CA CYS A 185 2.34 -14.60 -7.75
C CYS A 185 1.48 -15.58 -8.59
N LYS A 186 0.77 -15.07 -9.59
CA LYS A 186 -0.03 -15.88 -10.50
C LYS A 186 0.83 -16.78 -11.37
N ALA A 187 1.94 -16.28 -11.92
CA ALA A 187 2.86 -17.05 -12.74
C ALA A 187 3.54 -18.18 -11.94
N ALA A 188 3.86 -17.94 -10.69
CA ALA A 188 4.41 -18.95 -9.77
C ALA A 188 3.35 -19.91 -9.21
N GLY A 189 2.07 -19.71 -9.50
CA GLY A 189 0.97 -20.56 -8.99
C GLY A 189 0.78 -20.46 -7.47
N LEU A 190 1.16 -19.35 -6.86
CA LEU A 190 1.05 -19.16 -5.41
C LEU A 190 -0.42 -19.07 -4.96
N PRO A 191 -0.77 -19.69 -3.82
CA PRO A 191 -2.12 -19.62 -3.30
C PRO A 191 -2.48 -18.19 -2.91
N GLY A 192 -3.62 -17.71 -3.36
CA GLY A 192 -4.17 -16.41 -2.98
C GLY A 192 -5.63 -16.53 -2.57
N ARG A 193 -6.09 -15.58 -1.75
CA ARG A 193 -7.49 -15.50 -1.36
C ARG A 193 -8.06 -14.12 -1.72
N GLU A 194 -9.02 -14.14 -2.61
CA GLU A 194 -9.76 -12.93 -2.95
C GLU A 194 -10.83 -12.63 -1.91
N ILE A 195 -10.98 -11.36 -1.57
CA ILE A 195 -11.95 -10.86 -0.60
C ILE A 195 -12.71 -9.66 -1.15
N ASP A 196 -13.90 -9.43 -0.63
CA ASP A 196 -14.59 -8.14 -0.78
C ASP A 196 -14.03 -7.16 0.25
N ILE A 197 -13.15 -6.27 -0.19
CA ILE A 197 -12.49 -5.28 0.68
C ILE A 197 -13.49 -4.30 1.32
N ASN A 198 -14.64 -4.02 0.67
CA ASN A 198 -15.65 -3.12 1.20
C ASN A 198 -16.29 -3.64 2.50
N ARG A 199 -16.19 -4.95 2.75
CA ARG A 199 -16.60 -5.54 4.02
C ARG A 199 -15.72 -5.07 5.18
N TYR A 200 -14.45 -4.81 4.91
CA TYR A 200 -13.43 -4.53 5.95
C TYR A 200 -13.11 -3.06 6.08
N MET A 201 -13.25 -2.28 5.01
CA MET A 201 -12.83 -0.89 4.99
C MET A 201 -13.75 0.00 4.15
N ILE A 202 -13.62 1.31 4.35
CA ILE A 202 -14.09 2.35 3.42
C ILE A 202 -12.88 3.16 2.94
N HIS A 203 -12.97 3.70 1.73
CA HIS A 203 -11.88 4.41 1.09
C HIS A 203 -12.28 5.85 0.73
N TYR A 204 -11.46 6.82 1.10
CA TYR A 204 -11.68 8.24 0.84
C TYR A 204 -11.64 8.58 -0.67
N ARG A 205 -10.90 7.78 -1.44
CA ARG A 205 -10.72 7.92 -2.90
C ARG A 205 -10.13 9.27 -3.31
N GLY A 206 -8.83 9.35 -3.30
CA GLY A 206 -8.09 10.49 -3.80
C GLY A 206 -7.36 11.32 -2.76
N GLY A 207 -7.14 10.80 -1.56
CA GLY A 207 -6.42 11.50 -0.49
C GLY A 207 -5.05 12.05 -0.91
N SER A 208 -4.38 11.40 -1.86
CA SER A 208 -3.09 11.85 -2.39
C SER A 208 -3.21 12.87 -3.53
N TYR A 209 -4.39 13.08 -4.10
CA TYR A 209 -4.59 13.86 -5.33
C TYR A 209 -5.58 15.02 -5.16
N THR A 210 -6.43 14.98 -4.15
CA THR A 210 -7.40 16.04 -3.92
C THR A 210 -6.80 17.17 -3.09
N THR A 211 -7.21 18.39 -3.43
CA THR A 211 -6.92 19.58 -2.61
C THR A 211 -8.03 19.83 -1.57
N GLU A 212 -9.10 19.04 -1.60
CA GLU A 212 -10.18 19.15 -0.63
C GLU A 212 -9.75 18.62 0.73
N SER A 213 -10.20 19.30 1.80
CA SER A 213 -9.95 18.81 3.16
C SER A 213 -10.70 17.50 3.40
N PRO A 214 -10.07 16.49 4.02
CA PRO A 214 -10.74 15.26 4.41
C PRO A 214 -11.74 15.44 5.57
N ASP A 215 -11.85 16.62 6.16
CA ASP A 215 -12.59 16.87 7.40
C ASP A 215 -14.04 16.42 7.34
N LYS A 216 -14.73 16.74 6.24
CA LYS A 216 -16.12 16.34 6.05
C LYS A 216 -16.27 14.82 6.03
N TRP A 217 -15.43 14.12 5.26
CA TRP A 217 -15.46 12.67 5.17
C TRP A 217 -15.09 12.01 6.51
N LEU A 218 -14.10 12.55 7.20
CA LEU A 218 -13.72 12.09 8.55
C LEU A 218 -14.88 12.31 9.53
N MET A 219 -15.51 13.47 9.50
CA MET A 219 -16.67 13.76 10.36
C MET A 219 -17.85 12.81 10.09
N GLU A 220 -18.14 12.53 8.83
CA GLU A 220 -19.23 11.60 8.42
C GLU A 220 -18.96 10.15 8.83
N ASN A 221 -17.70 9.77 9.07
CA ASN A 221 -17.27 8.40 9.40
C ASN A 221 -16.61 8.29 10.78
N LYS A 222 -16.82 9.27 11.65
CA LYS A 222 -16.16 9.34 12.95
C LYS A 222 -16.43 8.13 13.86
N GLU A 223 -17.58 7.49 13.71
CA GLU A 223 -17.94 6.29 14.46
C GLU A 223 -16.98 5.10 14.19
N LEU A 224 -16.22 5.12 13.11
CA LEU A 224 -15.26 4.07 12.81
C LEU A 224 -13.94 4.21 13.59
N TYR A 225 -13.58 5.41 14.08
CA TYR A 225 -12.28 5.66 14.72
C TYR A 225 -12.34 6.44 16.04
N GLU A 226 -13.50 6.97 16.40
CA GLU A 226 -13.76 7.55 17.73
C GLU A 226 -14.43 6.53 18.63
N GLY A 227 -14.05 6.51 19.92
CA GLY A 227 -14.65 5.61 20.91
C GLY A 227 -13.84 5.50 22.14
#